data_58dead80da380882ee0275de75098702
#
_entry.id   58dead80da380882ee0275de75098702
#
_cell.length_a   1.000
_cell.length_b   1.000
_cell.length_c   1.000
_cell.angle_alpha   90.00
_cell.angle_beta   90.00
_cell.angle_gamma   90.00
#
_symmetry.space_group_name_H-M   'P 1'
#
loop_
_entity.id
_entity.type
_entity.pdbx_description
1 polymer ?
#
loop_
_entity_poly.entity_id
_entity_poly.type
_entity_poly.pdbx_seq_one_letter_code
_entity_poly.pdbx_strand_id
1 'polypeptide(L)'
;DVEPLAALRAPLGLFSITGNHEYYSGVHDWTAQTERLGFRVLINESCLIERGEHRVALVGVTDFSAEGVLPDHRSDPRGTLTNAPEADLTILLAHQPRSVHAAGGADLQLSGHTHGGQFIPWKYVVPLQQTYLAGLHRHESTWIYVHSGCGYWGPPLRLGAPSEIALHTIRSTS
;
A
#
# COMPACT_ATOMS: atom_id res chain seq x y z
N ASP A 1 -1.59 17.07 -10.06
CA ASP A 1 -0.18 17.34 -10.36
C ASP A 1 0.70 16.57 -9.37
N VAL A 2 1.47 15.56 -9.84
CA VAL A 2 2.34 14.68 -9.02
C VAL A 2 3.83 15.01 -9.18
N GLU A 3 4.16 16.01 -10.00
CA GLU A 3 5.53 16.40 -10.32
C GLU A 3 6.41 16.70 -9.06
N PRO A 4 5.90 17.28 -7.97
CA PRO A 4 6.68 17.48 -6.75
C PRO A 4 7.28 16.20 -6.14
N LEU A 5 6.69 15.02 -6.43
CA LEU A 5 7.21 13.74 -5.96
C LEU A 5 8.58 13.41 -6.59
N ALA A 6 8.92 13.99 -7.74
CA ALA A 6 10.24 13.85 -8.37
C ALA A 6 11.38 14.39 -7.49
N ALA A 7 11.07 15.23 -6.48
CA ALA A 7 12.07 15.74 -5.54
C ALA A 7 12.41 14.75 -4.41
N LEU A 8 11.62 13.71 -4.20
CA LEU A 8 11.86 12.74 -3.14
C LEU A 8 13.16 11.95 -3.39
N ARG A 9 13.87 11.69 -2.30
CA ARG A 9 15.09 10.86 -2.32
C ARG A 9 15.10 9.96 -1.09
N ALA A 10 15.40 8.69 -1.31
CA ALA A 10 15.56 7.71 -0.23
C ALA A 10 16.74 6.78 -0.56
N PRO A 11 17.68 6.57 0.39
CA PRO A 11 18.87 5.74 0.13
C PRO A 11 18.57 4.29 -0.25
N LEU A 12 17.45 3.75 0.21
CA LEU A 12 17.03 2.36 -0.04
C LEU A 12 15.99 2.24 -1.16
N GLY A 13 15.66 3.35 -1.83
CA GLY A 13 14.73 3.40 -2.94
C GLY A 13 13.37 4.03 -2.61
N LEU A 14 12.62 4.32 -3.66
CA LEU A 14 11.24 4.78 -3.61
C LEU A 14 10.38 3.69 -4.25
N PHE A 15 9.33 3.26 -3.56
CA PHE A 15 8.47 2.18 -4.01
C PHE A 15 7.02 2.63 -4.05
N SER A 16 6.27 2.11 -5.01
CA SER A 16 4.85 2.37 -5.18
C SER A 16 4.12 1.10 -5.58
N ILE A 17 2.84 1.08 -5.34
CA ILE A 17 1.89 0.08 -5.85
C ILE A 17 0.72 0.80 -6.51
N THR A 18 -0.08 0.08 -7.27
CA THR A 18 -1.30 0.62 -7.86
C THR A 18 -2.45 0.60 -6.85
N GLY A 19 -3.25 1.67 -6.86
CA GLY A 19 -4.58 1.70 -6.25
C GLY A 19 -5.68 1.61 -7.33
N ASN A 20 -6.94 1.64 -6.91
CA ASN A 20 -8.08 1.57 -7.83
C ASN A 20 -8.17 2.77 -8.79
N HIS A 21 -7.68 3.94 -8.39
CA HIS A 21 -7.73 5.14 -9.23
C HIS A 21 -6.79 5.05 -10.44
N GLU A 22 -5.65 4.38 -10.34
CA GLU A 22 -4.78 4.12 -11.48
C GLU A 22 -5.51 3.31 -12.55
N TYR A 23 -6.31 2.30 -12.13
CA TYR A 23 -7.11 1.49 -13.08
C TYR A 23 -8.22 2.29 -13.75
N TYR A 24 -8.86 3.21 -13.03
CA TYR A 24 -9.91 4.07 -13.61
C TYR A 24 -9.36 5.12 -14.57
N SER A 25 -8.08 5.49 -14.42
CA SER A 25 -7.45 6.61 -15.13
C SER A 25 -6.38 6.19 -16.15
N GLY A 26 -6.21 4.88 -16.40
CA GLY A 26 -5.19 4.36 -17.32
C GLY A 26 -3.93 3.90 -16.59
N VAL A 27 -3.95 2.68 -16.06
CA VAL A 27 -2.90 2.13 -15.18
C VAL A 27 -1.52 2.13 -15.83
N HIS A 28 -1.42 1.85 -17.13
CA HIS A 28 -0.13 1.82 -17.81
C HIS A 28 0.54 3.20 -17.87
N ASP A 29 -0.23 4.23 -18.18
CA ASP A 29 0.28 5.61 -18.25
C ASP A 29 0.67 6.10 -16.84
N TRP A 30 -0.13 5.79 -15.82
CA TRP A 30 0.18 6.15 -14.43
C TRP A 30 1.39 5.41 -13.88
N THR A 31 1.54 4.12 -14.20
CA THR A 31 2.74 3.34 -13.83
C THR A 31 3.99 3.95 -14.47
N ALA A 32 3.96 4.18 -15.79
CA ALA A 32 5.08 4.81 -16.48
C ALA A 32 5.40 6.23 -15.95
N GLN A 33 4.38 7.00 -15.59
CA GLN A 33 4.59 8.32 -14.97
C GLN A 33 5.24 8.19 -13.58
N THR A 34 4.79 7.26 -12.76
CA THR A 34 5.33 7.02 -11.41
C THR A 34 6.79 6.57 -11.47
N GLU A 35 7.13 5.72 -12.45
CA GLU A 35 8.52 5.31 -12.70
C GLU A 35 9.40 6.48 -13.16
N ARG A 36 8.90 7.37 -14.02
CA ARG A 36 9.62 8.61 -14.40
C ARG A 36 9.91 9.54 -13.22
N LEU A 37 9.07 9.49 -12.17
CA LEU A 37 9.29 10.25 -10.94
C LEU A 37 10.34 9.59 -10.02
N GLY A 38 10.87 8.42 -10.40
CA GLY A 38 11.94 7.72 -9.69
C GLY A 38 11.46 6.63 -8.73
N PHE A 39 10.20 6.24 -8.79
CA PHE A 39 9.68 5.12 -8.02
C PHE A 39 9.84 3.80 -8.79
N ARG A 40 10.08 2.73 -8.06
CA ARG A 40 9.84 1.38 -8.55
C ARG A 40 8.39 1.00 -8.25
N VAL A 41 7.60 0.71 -9.29
CA VAL A 41 6.21 0.25 -9.13
C VAL A 41 6.20 -1.27 -9.05
N LEU A 42 5.62 -1.81 -7.98
CA LEU A 42 5.51 -3.25 -7.75
C LEU A 42 4.11 -3.73 -8.17
N ILE A 43 4.05 -4.62 -9.13
CA ILE A 43 2.83 -5.20 -9.71
C ILE A 43 2.86 -6.71 -9.49
N ASN A 44 2.35 -7.19 -8.35
CA ASN A 44 2.50 -8.56 -7.88
C ASN A 44 3.97 -9.02 -7.89
N GLU A 45 4.82 -8.16 -7.36
CA GLU A 45 6.28 -8.36 -7.33
C GLU A 45 6.83 -8.18 -5.93
N SER A 46 8.01 -8.73 -5.71
CA SER A 46 8.78 -8.52 -4.49
C SER A 46 10.19 -8.04 -4.80
N CYS A 47 10.80 -7.35 -3.83
CA CYS A 47 12.21 -7.02 -3.87
C CYS A 47 12.83 -7.15 -2.49
N LEU A 48 14.13 -7.48 -2.46
CA LEU A 48 14.92 -7.53 -1.25
C LEU A 48 15.58 -6.17 -1.04
N ILE A 49 15.44 -5.63 0.17
CA ILE A 49 16.13 -4.44 0.64
C ILE A 49 17.13 -4.88 1.69
N GLU A 50 18.39 -4.58 1.49
CA GLU A 50 19.47 -4.96 2.40
C GLU A 50 20.06 -3.73 3.08
N ARG A 51 20.29 -3.84 4.40
CA ARG A 51 20.96 -2.82 5.19
C ARG A 51 21.88 -3.50 6.24
N GLY A 52 23.17 -3.52 5.94
CA GLY A 52 24.11 -4.31 6.74
C GLY A 52 23.80 -5.80 6.64
N GLU A 53 23.61 -6.45 7.76
CA GLU A 53 23.26 -7.88 7.84
C GLU A 53 21.74 -8.13 7.80
N HIS A 54 20.93 -7.06 7.82
CA HIS A 54 19.49 -7.17 7.87
C HIS A 54 18.86 -7.11 6.48
N ARG A 55 17.84 -7.94 6.28
CA ARG A 55 17.10 -8.07 5.03
C ARG A 55 15.62 -7.82 5.25
N VAL A 56 15.01 -7.02 4.38
CA VAL A 56 13.57 -6.76 4.35
C VAL A 56 13.03 -7.16 2.98
N ALA A 57 12.11 -8.09 2.93
CA ALA A 57 11.34 -8.38 1.73
C ALA A 57 10.19 -7.36 1.63
N LEU A 58 10.24 -6.52 0.60
CA LEU A 58 9.15 -5.63 0.26
C LEU A 58 8.33 -6.26 -0.85
N VAL A 59 7.08 -6.58 -0.56
CA VAL A 59 6.12 -7.24 -1.46
C VAL A 59 5.07 -6.22 -1.85
N GLY A 60 4.86 -5.99 -3.14
CA GLY A 60 3.85 -5.08 -3.65
C GLY A 60 2.84 -5.81 -4.53
N VAL A 61 1.57 -5.58 -4.27
CA VAL A 61 0.48 -6.17 -5.07
C VAL A 61 -0.37 -5.10 -5.73
N THR A 62 -1.00 -5.50 -6.83
CA THR A 62 -1.99 -4.68 -7.53
C THR A 62 -3.21 -4.40 -6.65
N ASP A 63 -4.00 -3.40 -7.01
CA ASP A 63 -5.25 -3.13 -6.28
C ASP A 63 -6.17 -4.35 -6.26
N PHE A 64 -6.88 -4.51 -5.15
CA PHE A 64 -7.82 -5.62 -4.95
C PHE A 64 -8.90 -5.73 -6.05
N SER A 65 -9.30 -4.60 -6.63
CA SER A 65 -10.33 -4.53 -7.68
C SER A 65 -9.77 -4.53 -9.10
N ALA A 66 -8.46 -4.63 -9.27
CA ALA A 66 -7.76 -4.52 -10.56
C ALA A 66 -8.26 -5.51 -11.61
N GLU A 67 -8.55 -6.76 -11.21
CA GLU A 67 -9.06 -7.83 -12.10
C GLU A 67 -10.33 -7.41 -12.85
N GLY A 68 -11.18 -6.59 -12.24
CA GLY A 68 -12.42 -6.11 -12.86
C GLY A 68 -12.20 -5.12 -14.01
N VAL A 69 -11.02 -4.54 -14.12
CA VAL A 69 -10.65 -3.57 -15.18
C VAL A 69 -9.61 -4.18 -16.12
N LEU A 70 -8.62 -4.85 -15.59
CA LEU A 70 -7.53 -5.49 -16.33
C LEU A 70 -7.27 -6.89 -15.73
N PRO A 71 -7.82 -7.96 -16.35
CA PRO A 71 -7.77 -9.31 -15.79
C PRO A 71 -6.37 -9.82 -15.45
N ASP A 72 -5.37 -9.48 -16.27
CA ASP A 72 -3.96 -9.87 -16.07
C ASP A 72 -3.33 -9.19 -14.84
N HIS A 73 -3.98 -8.16 -14.29
CA HIS A 73 -3.57 -7.46 -13.06
C HIS A 73 -4.32 -7.96 -11.82
N ARG A 74 -4.89 -9.16 -11.84
CA ARG A 74 -5.47 -9.76 -10.64
C ARG A 74 -4.51 -9.69 -9.48
N SER A 75 -4.98 -9.12 -8.35
CA SER A 75 -4.18 -9.02 -7.14
C SER A 75 -3.89 -10.40 -6.54
N ASP A 76 -2.62 -10.71 -6.31
CA ASP A 76 -2.19 -12.00 -5.76
C ASP A 76 -1.25 -11.86 -4.56
N PRO A 77 -1.75 -11.44 -3.38
CA PRO A 77 -0.92 -11.32 -2.19
C PRO A 77 -0.30 -12.66 -1.78
N ARG A 78 -1.08 -13.76 -1.84
CA ARG A 78 -0.61 -15.08 -1.39
C ARG A 78 0.51 -15.61 -2.27
N GLY A 79 0.34 -15.60 -3.60
CA GLY A 79 1.36 -16.08 -4.52
C GLY A 79 2.62 -15.22 -4.47
N THR A 80 2.46 -13.90 -4.40
CA THR A 80 3.60 -12.98 -4.33
C THR A 80 4.39 -13.15 -3.02
N LEU A 81 3.70 -13.32 -1.88
CA LEU A 81 4.36 -13.58 -0.59
C LEU A 81 5.06 -14.95 -0.57
N THR A 82 4.45 -15.98 -1.15
CA THR A 82 5.07 -17.33 -1.22
C THR A 82 6.37 -17.34 -2.02
N ASN A 83 6.44 -16.49 -3.06
CA ASN A 83 7.62 -16.37 -3.93
C ASN A 83 8.58 -15.24 -3.51
N ALA A 84 8.29 -14.55 -2.40
CA ALA A 84 9.15 -13.49 -1.90
C ALA A 84 10.50 -14.07 -1.39
N PRO A 85 11.60 -13.32 -1.51
CA PRO A 85 12.88 -13.73 -0.96
C PRO A 85 12.80 -13.88 0.56
N GLU A 86 13.57 -14.82 1.11
CA GLU A 86 13.70 -14.99 2.56
C GLU A 86 14.36 -13.75 3.18
N ALA A 87 13.76 -13.24 4.25
CA ALA A 87 14.16 -11.99 4.90
C ALA A 87 13.86 -12.01 6.40
N ASP A 88 14.46 -11.08 7.15
CA ASP A 88 14.22 -10.91 8.59
C ASP A 88 12.87 -10.27 8.86
N LEU A 89 12.34 -9.52 7.88
CA LEU A 89 11.03 -8.87 7.92
C LEU A 89 10.39 -8.88 6.53
N THR A 90 9.12 -9.20 6.47
CA THR A 90 8.32 -9.15 5.24
C THR A 90 7.24 -8.08 5.34
N ILE A 91 7.32 -7.06 4.47
CA ILE A 91 6.34 -5.97 4.40
C ILE A 91 5.53 -6.11 3.13
N LEU A 92 4.20 -6.20 3.28
CA LEU A 92 3.25 -6.19 2.17
C LEU A 92 2.72 -4.78 1.95
N LEU A 93 2.87 -4.27 0.74
CA LEU A 93 2.20 -3.07 0.24
C LEU A 93 0.93 -3.52 -0.51
N ALA A 94 -0.23 -3.14 0.01
CA ALA A 94 -1.52 -3.44 -0.60
C ALA A 94 -2.47 -2.26 -0.42
N HIS A 95 -2.98 -1.70 -1.51
CA HIS A 95 -3.77 -0.47 -1.45
C HIS A 95 -5.00 -0.59 -0.54
N GLN A 96 -5.77 -1.66 -0.68
CA GLN A 96 -6.98 -1.87 0.13
C GLN A 96 -6.70 -2.71 1.38
N PRO A 97 -7.16 -2.28 2.58
CA PRO A 97 -6.98 -3.03 3.85
C PRO A 97 -7.46 -4.47 3.81
N ARG A 98 -8.52 -4.76 3.05
CA ARG A 98 -9.10 -6.12 2.92
C ARG A 98 -8.11 -7.15 2.38
N SER A 99 -7.04 -6.75 1.73
CA SER A 99 -5.99 -7.66 1.26
C SER A 99 -5.33 -8.43 2.40
N VAL A 100 -5.47 -7.98 3.66
CA VAL A 100 -4.94 -8.64 4.86
C VAL A 100 -5.45 -10.08 5.02
N HIS A 101 -6.64 -10.39 4.52
CA HIS A 101 -7.18 -11.75 4.55
C HIS A 101 -6.37 -12.76 3.70
N ALA A 102 -5.53 -12.25 2.80
CA ALA A 102 -4.62 -13.06 1.98
C ALA A 102 -3.14 -12.77 2.29
N ALA A 103 -2.84 -12.00 3.34
CA ALA A 103 -1.51 -11.54 3.72
C ALA A 103 -0.74 -12.52 4.64
N GLY A 104 -1.20 -13.76 4.76
CA GLY A 104 -0.52 -14.78 5.56
C GLY A 104 0.93 -14.95 5.11
N GLY A 105 1.89 -14.75 6.03
CA GLY A 105 3.33 -14.70 5.74
C GLY A 105 3.93 -13.29 5.72
N ALA A 106 3.13 -12.23 5.76
CA ALA A 106 3.62 -10.86 5.99
C ALA A 106 3.66 -10.53 7.49
N ASP A 107 4.73 -9.88 7.93
CA ASP A 107 4.82 -9.34 9.30
C ASP A 107 4.03 -8.04 9.42
N LEU A 108 4.10 -7.21 8.39
CA LEU A 108 3.43 -5.91 8.33
C LEU A 108 2.76 -5.71 6.96
N GLN A 109 1.49 -5.32 6.95
CA GLN A 109 0.83 -4.77 5.76
C GLN A 109 0.69 -3.25 5.89
N LEU A 110 1.05 -2.52 4.84
CA LEU A 110 0.79 -1.08 4.71
C LEU A 110 -0.31 -0.87 3.67
N SER A 111 -1.35 -0.15 4.06
CA SER A 111 -2.53 0.11 3.22
C SER A 111 -3.00 1.56 3.31
N GLY A 112 -3.80 1.97 2.33
CA GLY A 112 -4.46 3.27 2.29
C GLY A 112 -5.94 3.12 1.95
N HIS A 113 -6.38 3.72 0.83
CA HIS A 113 -7.71 3.59 0.22
C HIS A 113 -8.88 4.19 1.01
N THR A 114 -8.95 4.00 2.30
CA THR A 114 -10.09 4.36 3.16
C THR A 114 -10.22 5.86 3.41
N HIS A 115 -9.13 6.61 3.21
CA HIS A 115 -8.99 8.03 3.57
C HIS A 115 -9.37 8.36 5.03
N GLY A 116 -9.30 7.34 5.94
CA GLY A 116 -9.80 7.48 7.31
C GLY A 116 -11.31 7.79 7.38
N GLY A 117 -12.06 7.42 6.31
CA GLY A 117 -13.47 7.75 6.12
C GLY A 117 -13.73 9.15 5.62
N GLN A 118 -12.69 9.96 5.39
CA GLN A 118 -12.64 11.30 4.82
C GLN A 118 -13.61 12.33 5.42
N PHE A 119 -14.92 12.04 5.52
CA PHE A 119 -15.94 12.92 6.10
C PHE A 119 -17.17 12.14 6.62
N ILE A 120 -17.95 12.79 7.47
CA ILE A 120 -19.22 12.25 7.98
C ILE A 120 -20.30 12.48 6.91
N PRO A 121 -21.19 11.48 6.59
CA PRO A 121 -21.36 10.18 7.28
C PRO A 121 -20.48 9.04 6.72
N TRP A 122 -19.62 9.30 5.74
CA TRP A 122 -18.91 8.28 4.97
C TRP A 122 -18.00 7.40 5.84
N LYS A 123 -17.44 7.99 6.88
CA LYS A 123 -16.62 7.26 7.88
C LYS A 123 -17.35 6.06 8.52
N TYR A 124 -18.70 6.05 8.52
CA TYR A 124 -19.49 4.93 9.06
C TYR A 124 -19.87 3.91 7.97
N VAL A 125 -19.70 4.26 6.69
CA VAL A 125 -20.00 3.39 5.55
C VAL A 125 -18.76 2.57 5.15
N VAL A 126 -17.58 3.19 5.15
CA VAL A 126 -16.32 2.55 4.77
C VAL A 126 -16.05 1.23 5.51
N PRO A 127 -16.29 1.12 6.85
CA PRO A 127 -16.07 -0.13 7.58
C PRO A 127 -16.95 -1.30 7.12
N LEU A 128 -18.03 -1.06 6.37
CA LEU A 128 -18.86 -2.11 5.79
C LEU A 128 -18.17 -2.80 4.61
N GLN A 129 -17.17 -2.17 4.00
CA GLN A 129 -16.46 -2.66 2.82
C GLN A 129 -14.99 -2.99 3.13
N GLN A 130 -14.40 -2.34 4.13
CA GLN A 130 -13.00 -2.47 4.47
C GLN A 130 -12.84 -3.02 5.89
N THR A 131 -11.87 -3.91 6.09
CA THR A 131 -11.63 -4.57 7.39
C THR A 131 -11.23 -3.57 8.46
N TYR A 132 -10.43 -2.56 8.09
CA TYR A 132 -9.93 -1.52 8.99
C TYR A 132 -10.05 -0.15 8.35
N LEU A 133 -10.33 0.86 9.15
CA LEU A 133 -10.56 2.23 8.66
C LEU A 133 -9.26 3.05 8.64
N ALA A 134 -8.51 3.05 9.71
CA ALA A 134 -7.26 3.81 9.88
C ALA A 134 -6.46 3.32 11.09
N GLY A 135 -5.15 3.56 11.09
CA GLY A 135 -4.25 3.27 12.20
C GLY A 135 -3.67 1.86 12.19
N LEU A 136 -3.02 1.48 13.29
CA LEU A 136 -2.34 0.21 13.47
C LEU A 136 -3.27 -0.81 14.12
N HIS A 137 -3.38 -1.98 13.50
CA HIS A 137 -4.19 -3.10 13.99
C HIS A 137 -3.40 -4.41 13.90
N ARG A 138 -3.88 -5.43 14.59
CA ARG A 138 -3.38 -6.80 14.48
C ARG A 138 -4.45 -7.65 13.80
N HIS A 139 -4.08 -8.32 12.72
CA HIS A 139 -4.91 -9.30 12.02
C HIS A 139 -4.19 -10.64 12.02
N GLU A 140 -4.64 -11.57 12.87
CA GLU A 140 -3.95 -12.85 13.08
C GLU A 140 -2.46 -12.66 13.41
N SER A 141 -1.56 -13.16 12.57
CA SER A 141 -0.10 -13.00 12.71
C SER A 141 0.45 -11.71 12.10
N THR A 142 -0.34 -10.99 11.30
CA THR A 142 0.10 -9.82 10.55
C THR A 142 -0.27 -8.52 11.25
N TRP A 143 0.66 -7.58 11.40
CA TRP A 143 0.32 -6.19 11.69
C TRP A 143 -0.18 -5.50 10.42
N ILE A 144 -1.20 -4.68 10.54
CA ILE A 144 -1.67 -3.84 9.44
C ILE A 144 -1.74 -2.39 9.88
N TYR A 145 -1.11 -1.52 9.11
CA TYR A 145 -1.28 -0.08 9.25
C TYR A 145 -2.07 0.47 8.07
N VAL A 146 -3.17 1.16 8.38
CA VAL A 146 -4.03 1.80 7.37
C VAL A 146 -3.85 3.30 7.44
N HIS A 147 -3.26 3.85 6.40
CA HIS A 147 -2.94 5.26 6.24
C HIS A 147 -4.15 6.06 5.79
N SER A 148 -4.38 7.21 6.42
CA SER A 148 -5.53 8.08 6.07
C SER A 148 -5.33 8.88 4.77
N GLY A 149 -4.12 8.90 4.24
CA GLY A 149 -3.78 9.65 3.02
C GLY A 149 -3.64 11.16 3.25
N CYS A 150 -3.05 11.84 2.28
CA CYS A 150 -2.90 13.30 2.27
C CYS A 150 -3.82 14.00 1.25
N GLY A 151 -4.37 13.25 0.29
CA GLY A 151 -5.32 13.74 -0.71
C GLY A 151 -6.78 13.60 -0.29
N TYR A 152 -7.66 13.64 -1.28
CA TYR A 152 -9.10 13.40 -1.14
C TYR A 152 -9.64 12.67 -2.37
N TRP A 153 -10.84 12.10 -2.24
CA TRP A 153 -11.63 11.62 -3.35
C TRP A 153 -12.99 12.31 -3.34
N GLY A 154 -13.61 12.50 -4.50
CA GLY A 154 -14.88 13.25 -4.60
C GLY A 154 -14.72 14.71 -4.17
N PRO A 155 -15.49 15.18 -3.18
CA PRO A 155 -15.40 16.58 -2.74
C PRO A 155 -14.05 16.86 -2.05
N PRO A 156 -13.43 18.04 -2.28
CA PRO A 156 -12.14 18.41 -1.67
C PRO A 156 -12.34 18.81 -0.19
N LEU A 157 -12.83 17.87 0.59
CA LEU A 157 -13.21 18.04 2.00
C LEU A 157 -12.72 16.87 2.83
N ARG A 158 -12.10 17.17 3.96
CA ARG A 158 -11.79 16.21 5.04
C ARG A 158 -12.38 16.72 6.34
N LEU A 159 -13.27 15.93 6.98
CA LEU A 159 -13.89 16.27 8.24
C LEU A 159 -13.83 15.08 9.21
N GLY A 160 -12.99 15.22 10.24
CA GLY A 160 -12.74 14.15 11.22
C GLY A 160 -11.79 13.04 10.73
N ALA A 161 -11.08 13.29 9.62
CA ALA A 161 -10.04 12.43 9.07
C ALA A 161 -8.88 13.31 8.57
N PRO A 162 -7.93 13.68 9.43
CA PRO A 162 -6.82 14.57 9.07
C PRO A 162 -5.94 13.93 7.99
N SER A 163 -5.26 14.79 7.21
CA SER A 163 -4.21 14.35 6.30
C SER A 163 -3.04 13.78 7.08
N GLU A 164 -2.39 12.75 6.52
CA GLU A 164 -1.38 11.99 7.23
C GLU A 164 -0.17 11.70 6.32
N ILE A 165 1.02 11.79 6.89
CA ILE A 165 2.26 11.19 6.41
C ILE A 165 2.79 10.37 7.58
N ALA A 166 2.88 9.05 7.42
CA ALA A 166 3.29 8.14 8.48
C ALA A 166 4.79 7.83 8.39
N LEU A 167 5.50 7.96 9.50
CA LEU A 167 6.87 7.51 9.67
C LEU A 167 6.89 6.22 10.51
N HIS A 168 7.29 5.12 9.89
CA HIS A 168 7.46 3.83 10.57
C HIS A 168 8.92 3.62 10.94
N THR A 169 9.19 3.32 12.20
CA THR A 169 10.51 2.91 12.68
C THR A 169 10.49 1.42 13.01
N ILE A 170 11.26 0.66 12.24
CA ILE A 170 11.43 -0.78 12.46
C ILE A 170 12.73 -0.98 13.22
N ARG A 171 12.69 -1.80 14.28
CA ARG A 171 13.84 -2.13 15.11
C ARG A 171 13.92 -3.64 15.30
N SER A 172 15.12 -4.19 15.23
CA SER A 172 15.38 -5.54 15.69
C SER A 172 15.20 -5.60 17.20
N THR A 173 14.49 -6.60 17.68
CA THR A 173 14.52 -7.00 19.10
C THR A 173 15.61 -8.06 19.21
N SER A 174 16.83 -7.62 19.57
CA SER A 174 17.91 -8.52 19.95
C SER A 174 17.58 -9.30 21.20
#